data_48b7be61b44a6be6a3d887b342b70c3c
#
_entry.id   48b7be61b44a6be6a3d887b342b70c3c
#
_cell.length_a   1.000
_cell.length_b   1.000
_cell.length_c   1.000
_cell.angle_alpha   90.00
_cell.angle_beta   90.00
_cell.angle_gamma   90.00
#
_symmetry.space_group_name_H-M   'P 1'
#
loop_
_entity.id
_entity.type
_entity.pdbx_description
1 polymer ?
#
loop_
_entity_poly.entity_id
_entity_poly.type
_entity_poly.pdbx_seq_one_letter_code
_entity_poly.pdbx_strand_id
1 'polypeptide(L)'
;MASATELWEAWNDGFAKKDSSRLADLLTNDFRFVSVTRDISKQEALDWTAAGGFQTLMDSLEVLFENDEVAVVCHSANSDLGEGRVMAVYTKKDGKFSHLRMVRQAVIT
;
A
#
# COMPACT_ATOMS: atom_id res chain seq x y z
N MET A 1 -15.67 5.98 -6.43
CA MET A 1 -14.24 6.34 -6.32
C MET A 1 -13.62 5.55 -5.17
N ALA A 2 -12.46 4.96 -5.39
CA ALA A 2 -11.78 4.18 -4.35
C ALA A 2 -11.24 5.09 -3.25
N SER A 3 -11.34 4.65 -2.00
CA SER A 3 -10.79 5.34 -0.85
C SER A 3 -9.45 4.73 -0.41
N ALA A 4 -8.66 5.51 0.34
CA ALA A 4 -7.42 5.01 0.92
C ALA A 4 -7.66 3.78 1.81
N THR A 5 -8.75 3.78 2.57
CA THR A 5 -9.13 2.64 3.41
C THR A 5 -9.38 1.38 2.57
N GLU A 6 -10.09 1.52 1.44
CA GLU A 6 -10.31 0.38 0.53
C GLU A 6 -9.00 -0.17 -0.03
N LEU A 7 -8.08 0.71 -0.43
CA LEU A 7 -6.78 0.27 -0.95
C LEU A 7 -5.98 -0.46 0.13
N TRP A 8 -5.95 0.10 1.33
CA TRP A 8 -5.23 -0.50 2.45
C TRP A 8 -5.80 -1.87 2.81
N GLU A 9 -7.13 -2.00 2.87
CA GLU A 9 -7.80 -3.27 3.15
C GLU A 9 -7.54 -4.30 2.05
N ALA A 10 -7.63 -3.89 0.78
CA ALA A 10 -7.38 -4.78 -0.34
C ALA A 10 -5.94 -5.29 -0.34
N TRP A 11 -4.99 -4.44 0.02
CA TRP A 11 -3.58 -4.83 0.09
C TRP A 11 -3.32 -5.77 1.25
N ASN A 12 -3.83 -5.42 2.44
CA ASN A 12 -3.65 -6.24 3.63
C ASN A 12 -4.29 -7.63 3.47
N ASP A 13 -5.52 -7.67 2.94
CA ASP A 13 -6.19 -8.93 2.62
C ASP A 13 -5.43 -9.71 1.55
N GLY A 14 -4.89 -9.02 0.57
CA GLY A 14 -4.10 -9.63 -0.51
C GLY A 14 -2.86 -10.34 0.02
N PHE A 15 -2.16 -9.73 0.96
CA PHE A 15 -1.02 -10.37 1.63
C PHE A 15 -1.45 -11.63 2.40
N ALA A 16 -2.52 -11.52 3.17
CA ALA A 16 -2.99 -12.61 4.02
C ALA A 16 -3.48 -13.81 3.21
N LYS A 17 -4.17 -13.55 2.10
CA LYS A 17 -4.79 -14.58 1.25
C LYS A 17 -3.91 -14.99 0.08
N LYS A 18 -2.81 -14.29 -0.15
CA LYS A 18 -1.94 -14.47 -1.34
C LYS A 18 -2.74 -14.31 -2.63
N ASP A 19 -3.58 -13.28 -2.67
CA ASP A 19 -4.49 -13.00 -3.78
C ASP A 19 -4.52 -11.49 -4.02
N SER A 20 -4.07 -11.06 -5.19
CA SER A 20 -3.99 -9.65 -5.56
C SER A 20 -5.11 -9.18 -6.49
N SER A 21 -6.15 -10.00 -6.73
CA SER A 21 -7.18 -9.66 -7.70
C SER A 21 -7.98 -8.42 -7.32
N ARG A 22 -8.36 -8.26 -6.06
CA ARG A 22 -9.07 -7.07 -5.59
C ARG A 22 -8.19 -5.82 -5.68
N LEU A 23 -6.92 -5.97 -5.33
CA LEU A 23 -5.95 -4.87 -5.43
C LEU A 23 -5.78 -4.42 -6.88
N ALA A 24 -5.71 -5.35 -7.82
CA ALA A 24 -5.54 -5.04 -9.24
C ALA A 24 -6.63 -4.09 -9.76
N ASP A 25 -7.87 -4.24 -9.29
CA ASP A 25 -9.00 -3.41 -9.71
C ASP A 25 -8.92 -1.97 -9.21
N LEU A 26 -8.14 -1.72 -8.17
CA LEU A 26 -8.00 -0.40 -7.56
C LEU A 26 -6.83 0.41 -8.12
N LEU A 27 -5.98 -0.19 -8.95
CA LEU A 27 -4.77 0.45 -9.46
C LEU A 27 -4.89 0.78 -10.94
N THR A 28 -4.34 1.94 -11.34
CA THR A 28 -4.22 2.28 -12.76
C THR A 28 -3.19 1.37 -13.44
N ASN A 29 -3.23 1.29 -14.78
CA ASN A 29 -2.29 0.45 -15.51
C ASN A 29 -0.83 0.94 -15.38
N ASP A 30 -0.64 2.23 -15.18
CA ASP A 30 0.67 2.86 -15.00
C ASP A 30 1.08 3.05 -13.54
N PHE A 31 0.39 2.35 -12.63
CA PHE A 31 0.66 2.46 -11.20
C PHE A 31 2.13 2.22 -10.85
N ARG A 32 2.66 3.03 -9.94
CA ARG A 32 4.01 2.85 -9.36
C ARG A 32 3.92 2.82 -7.84
N PHE A 33 4.65 1.89 -7.25
CA PHE A 33 4.88 1.81 -5.81
C PHE A 33 6.32 2.23 -5.55
N VAL A 34 6.51 3.30 -4.79
CA VAL A 34 7.84 3.86 -4.51
C VAL A 34 8.08 3.91 -3.02
N SER A 35 9.16 3.33 -2.57
CA SER A 35 9.65 3.42 -1.20
C SER A 35 11.15 3.68 -1.23
N VAL A 36 11.78 3.73 -0.05
CA VAL A 36 13.23 3.91 0.05
C VAL A 36 13.99 2.77 -0.65
N THR A 37 13.40 1.58 -0.67
CA THR A 37 14.05 0.37 -1.18
C THR A 37 13.45 -0.17 -2.47
N ARG A 38 12.32 0.38 -2.94
CA ARG A 38 11.60 -0.15 -4.09
C ARG A 38 11.07 0.97 -4.98
N ASP A 39 11.10 0.73 -6.28
CA ASP A 39 10.35 1.47 -7.29
C ASP A 39 9.85 0.43 -8.28
N ILE A 40 8.61 -0.01 -8.12
CA ILE A 40 8.07 -1.14 -8.84
C ILE A 40 6.79 -0.79 -9.58
N SER A 41 6.52 -1.56 -10.65
CA SER A 41 5.33 -1.41 -11.48
C SER A 41 4.10 -2.04 -10.82
N LYS A 42 2.93 -1.81 -11.43
CA LYS A 42 1.69 -2.47 -11.02
C LYS A 42 1.86 -3.99 -10.98
N GLN A 43 2.39 -4.60 -12.04
CA GLN A 43 2.52 -6.05 -12.10
C GLN A 43 3.45 -6.58 -11.01
N GLU A 44 4.58 -5.91 -10.79
CA GLU A 44 5.52 -6.29 -9.73
C GLU A 44 4.88 -6.17 -8.34
N ALA A 45 4.08 -5.12 -8.11
CA ALA A 45 3.35 -4.95 -6.86
C ALA A 45 2.31 -6.05 -6.65
N LEU A 46 1.58 -6.43 -7.71
CA LEU A 46 0.60 -7.51 -7.65
C LEU A 46 1.26 -8.86 -7.37
N ASP A 47 2.38 -9.13 -8.03
CA ASP A 47 3.13 -10.38 -7.83
C ASP A 47 3.66 -10.49 -6.40
N TRP A 48 4.19 -9.40 -5.86
CA TRP A 48 4.66 -9.32 -4.49
C TRP A 48 3.52 -9.59 -3.50
N THR A 49 2.36 -9.01 -3.73
CA THR A 49 1.17 -9.20 -2.89
C THR A 49 0.70 -10.64 -2.94
N ALA A 50 0.62 -11.23 -4.12
CA ALA A 50 0.20 -12.63 -4.30
C ALA A 50 1.19 -13.61 -3.69
N ALA A 51 2.45 -13.22 -3.54
CA ALA A 51 3.46 -14.01 -2.83
C ALA A 51 3.41 -13.86 -1.31
N GLY A 52 2.50 -13.02 -0.78
CA GLY A 52 2.32 -12.81 0.65
C GLY A 52 3.14 -11.66 1.24
N GLY A 53 3.84 -10.86 0.40
CA GLY A 53 4.56 -9.67 0.82
C GLY A 53 5.60 -9.90 1.92
N PHE A 54 6.29 -11.04 1.89
CA PHE A 54 7.23 -11.46 2.95
C PHE A 54 6.57 -11.51 4.33
N GLN A 55 5.32 -12.01 4.38
CA GLN A 55 4.53 -12.10 5.61
C GLN A 55 4.27 -10.75 6.28
N THR A 56 4.19 -9.69 5.48
CA THR A 56 3.90 -8.35 5.99
C THR A 56 2.51 -8.30 6.60
N LEU A 57 2.43 -7.81 7.84
CA LEU A 57 1.18 -7.53 8.54
C LEU A 57 1.08 -6.02 8.74
N MET A 58 -0.05 -5.45 8.35
CA MET A 58 -0.33 -4.03 8.50
C MET A 58 -1.48 -3.81 9.46
N ASP A 59 -1.39 -2.76 10.27
CA ASP A 59 -2.38 -2.48 11.31
C ASP A 59 -2.43 -0.98 11.60
N SER A 60 -3.45 -0.58 12.37
CA SER A 60 -3.57 0.77 12.92
C SER A 60 -3.58 1.87 11.86
N LEU A 61 -4.39 1.67 10.81
CA LEU A 61 -4.53 2.67 9.75
C LEU A 61 -5.10 3.97 10.31
N GLU A 62 -4.46 5.09 9.95
CA GLU A 62 -4.93 6.44 10.21
C GLU A 62 -4.88 7.23 8.91
N VAL A 63 -6.04 7.71 8.45
CA VAL A 63 -6.12 8.57 7.27
C VAL A 63 -6.02 10.02 7.74
N LEU A 64 -4.90 10.66 7.41
CA LEU A 64 -4.63 12.04 7.84
C LEU A 64 -5.32 13.05 6.94
N PHE A 65 -5.46 12.74 5.67
CA PHE A 65 -6.11 13.61 4.68
C PHE A 65 -6.53 12.77 3.48
N GLU A 66 -7.66 13.10 2.89
CA GLU A 66 -8.11 12.44 1.66
C GLU A 66 -9.05 13.35 0.86
N ASN A 67 -8.80 13.43 -0.46
CA ASN A 67 -9.72 14.02 -1.43
C ASN A 67 -9.72 13.18 -2.71
N ASP A 68 -10.25 13.73 -3.81
CA ASP A 68 -10.35 13.01 -5.08
C ASP A 68 -9.00 12.80 -5.78
N GLU A 69 -7.96 13.51 -5.37
CA GLU A 69 -6.65 13.52 -6.03
C GLU A 69 -5.57 12.84 -5.22
N VAL A 70 -5.67 12.86 -3.88
CA VAL A 70 -4.61 12.39 -3.01
C VAL A 70 -5.15 11.92 -1.67
N ALA A 71 -4.46 10.96 -1.08
CA ALA A 71 -4.67 10.57 0.32
C ALA A 71 -3.33 10.46 1.04
N VAL A 72 -3.31 10.88 2.30
CA VAL A 72 -2.13 10.76 3.18
C VAL A 72 -2.52 9.88 4.35
N VAL A 73 -1.77 8.82 4.58
CA VAL A 73 -2.07 7.84 5.61
C VAL A 73 -0.84 7.47 6.42
N CYS A 74 -1.09 6.99 7.64
CA CYS A 74 -0.08 6.34 8.48
C CYS A 74 -0.61 4.97 8.91
N HIS A 75 0.27 4.01 9.07
CA HIS A 75 -0.08 2.71 9.65
C HIS A 75 1.16 2.01 10.20
N SER A 76 0.92 0.96 10.98
CA SER A 76 2.00 0.07 11.42
C SER A 76 2.25 -0.98 10.34
N ALA A 77 3.48 -1.43 10.22
CA ALA A 77 3.85 -2.57 9.37
C ALA A 77 4.82 -3.46 10.13
N ASN A 78 4.54 -4.75 10.12
CA ASN A 78 5.40 -5.75 10.71
C ASN A 78 5.72 -6.82 9.66
N SER A 79 6.98 -7.04 9.40
CA SER A 79 7.45 -7.96 8.38
C SER A 79 8.78 -8.58 8.80
N ASP A 80 9.43 -9.28 7.89
CA ASP A 80 10.80 -9.79 8.10
C ASP A 80 11.83 -8.70 8.38
N LEU A 81 11.51 -7.44 8.02
CA LEU A 81 12.34 -6.27 8.33
C LEU A 81 12.12 -5.75 9.76
N GLY A 82 11.21 -6.36 10.52
CA GLY A 82 10.87 -5.94 11.86
C GLY A 82 9.65 -5.04 11.91
N GLU A 83 9.38 -4.48 13.09
CA GLU A 83 8.27 -3.58 13.32
C GLU A 83 8.61 -2.16 12.84
N GLY A 84 7.68 -1.50 12.17
CA GLY A 84 7.86 -0.14 11.67
C GLY A 84 6.57 0.65 11.60
N ARG A 85 6.72 1.96 11.41
CA ARG A 85 5.63 2.89 11.10
C ARG A 85 5.81 3.38 9.68
N VAL A 86 4.70 3.42 8.94
CA VAL A 86 4.70 3.85 7.54
C VAL A 86 3.88 5.13 7.42
N MET A 87 4.44 6.11 6.72
CA MET A 87 3.68 7.25 6.21
C MET A 87 3.67 7.17 4.70
N ALA A 88 2.49 7.26 4.10
CA ALA A 88 2.34 7.08 2.67
C ALA A 88 1.44 8.15 2.06
N VAL A 89 1.76 8.51 0.81
CA VAL A 89 0.92 9.36 -0.02
C VAL A 89 0.43 8.53 -1.20
N TYR A 90 -0.89 8.45 -1.33
CA TYR A 90 -1.55 7.77 -2.44
C TYR A 90 -2.06 8.82 -3.42
N THR A 91 -1.62 8.77 -4.67
CA THR A 91 -2.12 9.65 -5.73
C THR A 91 -3.21 8.94 -6.51
N LYS A 92 -4.31 9.65 -6.78
CA LYS A 92 -5.46 9.10 -7.50
C LYS A 92 -5.57 9.69 -8.90
N LYS A 93 -6.08 8.88 -9.82
CA LYS A 93 -6.35 9.27 -11.20
C LYS A 93 -7.52 8.45 -11.72
N ASP A 94 -8.54 9.12 -12.24
CA ASP A 94 -9.72 8.47 -12.82
C ASP A 94 -10.40 7.47 -11.86
N GLY A 95 -10.46 7.82 -10.58
CA GLY A 95 -11.11 7.00 -9.56
C GLY A 95 -10.29 5.82 -9.04
N LYS A 96 -9.06 5.67 -9.51
CA LYS A 96 -8.12 4.62 -9.09
C LYS A 96 -6.84 5.23 -8.54
N PHE A 97 -5.97 4.38 -8.00
CA PHE A 97 -4.67 4.83 -7.49
C PHE A 97 -3.60 4.68 -8.56
N SER A 98 -2.86 5.78 -8.82
CA SER A 98 -1.79 5.81 -9.83
C SER A 98 -0.40 5.77 -9.21
N HIS A 99 -0.25 6.21 -7.96
CA HIS A 99 1.02 6.17 -7.25
C HIS A 99 0.80 5.90 -5.79
N LEU A 100 1.72 5.16 -5.20
CA LEU A 100 1.88 5.06 -3.76
C LEU A 100 3.35 5.35 -3.45
N ARG A 101 3.58 6.37 -2.64
CA ARG A 101 4.91 6.72 -2.16
C ARG A 101 4.91 6.61 -0.65
N MET A 102 5.90 5.91 -0.11
CA MET A 102 5.94 5.67 1.32
C MET A 102 7.33 5.83 1.89
N VAL A 103 7.38 6.22 3.15
CA VAL A 103 8.56 6.11 3.99
C VAL A 103 8.23 5.22 5.17
N ARG A 104 9.19 4.43 5.59
CA ARG A 104 9.06 3.53 6.73
C ARG A 104 10.13 3.87 7.74
N GLN A 105 9.72 4.01 8.99
CA GLN A 105 10.60 4.27 10.12
C GLN A 105 10.55 3.08 11.05
N ALA A 106 11.72 2.58 11.45
CA ALA A 106 11.77 1.52 12.45
C ALA A 106 11.28 2.05 13.79
N VAL A 107 10.58 1.21 14.54
CA VAL A 107 10.17 1.55 15.89
C VAL A 107 11.39 1.52 16.79
N ILE A 108 11.63 2.63 17.49
CA ILE A 108 12.74 2.74 18.44
C ILE A 108 12.20 2.34 19.82
N THR A 109 12.82 1.35 20.41
CA THR A 109 12.46 0.84 21.73
C THR A 109 13.55 1.09 22.74
#